data_ea8c43e2a327e81fc5157792344b892b
#
_entry.id   ea8c43e2a327e81fc5157792344b892b
#
_cell.length_a   1.000
_cell.length_b   1.000
_cell.length_c   1.000
_cell.angle_alpha   90.00
_cell.angle_beta   90.00
_cell.angle_gamma   90.00
#
_symmetry.space_group_name_H-M   'P 1'
#
loop_
_entity.id
_entity.type
_entity.pdbx_description
1 polymer ?
#
loop_
_entity_poly.entity_id
_entity_poly.type
_entity_poly.pdbx_seq_one_letter_code
_entity_poly.pdbx_strand_id
1 'polypeptide(L)'
;QNLLDTHLSVAGLKQITSPIDILNKDDFERELEELGSLRAKADAITSKLTRSISEKYQENPAYYDSFSKRIKDALEQYKEKVISEAEYLAKMRTIMEDYHAGKSTVTYPESIKNNVHAQAFYGVLSAVFDEAKEAEVSPDFVAEIAEEITKIVANHSQVDWTNNKTIHDRISQDIDDLFYDYEKERGLKLSF
;
A
#
# COMPACT_ATOMS: atom_id res chain seq x y z
N GLN A 1 -2.73 -6.60 -13.49
CA GLN A 1 -4.13 -6.99 -13.23
C GLN A 1 -4.06 -8.21 -12.32
N ASN A 2 -4.13 -8.17 -11.12
CA ASN A 2 -4.99 -7.85 -10.04
C ASN A 2 -4.72 -8.75 -8.83
N LEU A 3 -3.68 -8.45 -8.06
CA LEU A 3 -3.53 -9.07 -6.72
C LEU A 3 -4.75 -8.72 -5.83
N LEU A 4 -5.33 -7.52 -5.98
CA LEU A 4 -6.53 -7.11 -5.25
C LEU A 4 -7.79 -7.88 -5.68
N ASP A 5 -7.98 -8.15 -6.98
CA ASP A 5 -9.12 -8.95 -7.45
C ASP A 5 -9.03 -10.41 -6.99
N THR A 6 -7.81 -10.94 -6.85
CA THR A 6 -7.58 -12.29 -6.33
C THR A 6 -7.82 -12.38 -4.81
N HIS A 7 -7.55 -11.30 -4.08
CA HIS A 7 -7.66 -11.28 -2.62
C HIS A 7 -8.93 -10.63 -2.08
N LEU A 8 -9.61 -9.80 -2.87
CA LEU A 8 -10.84 -9.09 -2.51
C LEU A 8 -11.99 -9.40 -3.48
N SER A 9 -12.13 -10.64 -3.94
CA SER A 9 -13.35 -11.03 -4.64
C SER A 9 -14.53 -10.95 -3.66
N VAL A 10 -15.07 -9.75 -3.52
CA VAL A 10 -16.30 -9.48 -2.78
C VAL A 10 -17.45 -9.87 -3.70
N ALA A 11 -17.66 -11.17 -3.86
CA ALA A 11 -18.81 -11.68 -4.57
C ALA A 11 -20.09 -11.22 -3.88
N GLY A 12 -20.77 -10.24 -4.48
CA GLY A 12 -22.11 -9.84 -4.08
C GLY A 12 -22.30 -8.41 -3.56
N LEU A 13 -21.29 -7.54 -3.60
CA LEU A 13 -21.53 -6.12 -3.37
C LEU A 13 -22.18 -5.48 -4.61
N LYS A 14 -23.51 -5.33 -4.58
CA LYS A 14 -24.18 -4.39 -5.48
C LYS A 14 -23.72 -2.99 -5.11
N GLN A 15 -23.34 -2.21 -6.12
CA GLN A 15 -23.03 -0.78 -5.95
C GLN A 15 -24.29 -0.06 -5.46
N ILE A 16 -24.39 0.11 -4.14
CA ILE A 16 -25.53 0.76 -3.46
C ILE A 16 -25.23 2.23 -3.20
N THR A 17 -23.96 2.64 -3.36
CA THR A 17 -23.48 3.96 -2.94
C THR A 17 -23.08 4.85 -4.10
N SER A 18 -23.35 6.15 -3.95
CA SER A 18 -22.95 7.25 -4.84
C SER A 18 -21.43 7.26 -5.10
N PRO A 19 -20.95 7.87 -6.20
CA PRO A 19 -19.53 8.06 -6.50
C PRO A 19 -18.81 9.05 -5.57
N ILE A 20 -19.32 9.32 -4.36
CA ILE A 20 -18.66 10.18 -3.37
C ILE A 20 -17.31 9.57 -2.99
N ASP A 21 -16.26 10.37 -3.06
CA ASP A 21 -14.91 9.95 -2.70
C ASP A 21 -14.82 9.72 -1.18
N ILE A 22 -14.24 8.61 -0.75
CA ILE A 22 -14.00 8.32 0.67
C ILE A 22 -13.14 9.40 1.33
N LEU A 23 -12.35 10.15 0.56
CA LEU A 23 -11.53 11.26 1.05
C LEU A 23 -12.38 12.49 1.43
N ASN A 24 -13.63 12.61 0.96
CA ASN A 24 -14.57 13.61 1.44
C ASN A 24 -15.31 13.07 2.68
N LYS A 25 -14.67 13.20 3.82
CA LYS A 25 -15.11 12.61 5.09
C LYS A 25 -16.54 13.01 5.47
N ASP A 26 -16.87 14.29 5.36
CA ASP A 26 -18.15 14.82 5.83
C ASP A 26 -19.32 14.34 4.95
N ASP A 27 -19.12 14.27 3.64
CA ASP A 27 -20.12 13.78 2.71
C ASP A 27 -20.32 12.27 2.83
N PHE A 28 -19.22 11.54 3.05
CA PHE A 28 -19.29 10.09 3.24
C PHE A 28 -19.94 9.70 4.57
N GLU A 29 -19.67 10.42 5.65
CA GLU A 29 -20.37 10.17 6.93
C GLU A 29 -21.88 10.43 6.82
N ARG A 30 -22.31 11.46 6.12
CA ARG A 30 -23.74 11.69 5.83
C ARG A 30 -24.35 10.54 5.04
N GLU A 31 -23.66 10.05 4.00
CA GLU A 31 -24.10 8.87 3.24
C GLU A 31 -24.23 7.63 4.15
N LEU A 32 -23.29 7.42 5.06
CA LEU A 32 -23.35 6.31 6.02
C LEU A 32 -24.54 6.44 6.99
N GLU A 33 -24.90 7.66 7.40
CA GLU A 33 -26.04 7.88 8.29
C GLU A 33 -27.38 7.50 7.65
N GLU A 34 -27.52 7.70 6.33
CA GLU A 34 -28.72 7.33 5.57
C GLU A 34 -28.90 5.80 5.45
N LEU A 35 -27.85 5.02 5.66
CA LEU A 35 -27.93 3.55 5.60
C LEU A 35 -28.58 2.97 6.86
N GLY A 36 -29.64 2.19 6.67
CA GLY A 36 -30.51 1.71 7.74
C GLY A 36 -29.95 0.56 8.60
N SER A 37 -28.84 -0.11 8.21
CA SER A 37 -28.30 -1.23 8.97
C SER A 37 -26.78 -1.11 9.21
N LEU A 38 -26.31 -1.69 10.32
CA LEU A 38 -24.89 -1.71 10.67
C LEU A 38 -24.07 -2.40 9.57
N ARG A 39 -24.60 -3.50 9.04
CA ARG A 39 -23.98 -4.22 7.93
C ARG A 39 -23.86 -3.36 6.68
N ALA A 40 -24.93 -2.68 6.26
CA ALA A 40 -24.88 -1.83 5.09
C ALA A 40 -23.84 -0.71 5.22
N LYS A 41 -23.70 -0.15 6.41
CA LYS A 41 -22.64 0.84 6.72
C LYS A 41 -21.23 0.24 6.59
N ALA A 42 -21.00 -0.92 7.15
CA ALA A 42 -19.71 -1.62 7.06
C ALA A 42 -19.37 -2.01 5.62
N ASP A 43 -20.33 -2.52 4.87
CA ASP A 43 -20.17 -2.90 3.46
C ASP A 43 -19.88 -1.67 2.58
N ALA A 44 -20.51 -0.52 2.85
CA ALA A 44 -20.23 0.75 2.17
C ALA A 44 -18.79 1.22 2.41
N ILE A 45 -18.33 1.20 3.66
CA ILE A 45 -16.93 1.53 4.01
C ILE A 45 -15.97 0.57 3.29
N THR A 46 -16.23 -0.73 3.33
CA THR A 46 -15.42 -1.76 2.66
C THR A 46 -15.30 -1.48 1.16
N SER A 47 -16.42 -1.22 0.50
CA SER A 47 -16.45 -0.95 -0.95
C SER A 47 -15.64 0.30 -1.32
N LYS A 48 -15.81 1.38 -0.58
CA LYS A 48 -15.11 2.65 -0.85
C LYS A 48 -13.61 2.55 -0.59
N LEU A 49 -13.22 1.91 0.53
CA LEU A 49 -11.80 1.66 0.85
C LEU A 49 -11.14 0.80 -0.22
N THR A 50 -11.76 -0.32 -0.58
CA THR A 50 -11.23 -1.24 -1.59
C THR A 50 -11.03 -0.54 -2.93
N ARG A 51 -11.98 0.30 -3.34
CA ARG A 51 -11.88 1.09 -4.56
C ARG A 51 -10.71 2.09 -4.48
N SER A 52 -10.63 2.89 -3.43
CA SER A 52 -9.55 3.88 -3.25
C SER A 52 -8.18 3.23 -3.19
N ILE A 53 -8.07 2.08 -2.50
CA ILE A 53 -6.85 1.27 -2.47
C ILE A 53 -6.47 0.81 -3.89
N SER A 54 -7.43 0.28 -4.66
CA SER A 54 -7.17 -0.20 -6.02
C SER A 54 -6.68 0.92 -6.94
N GLU A 55 -7.28 2.11 -6.84
CA GLU A 55 -6.90 3.27 -7.65
C GLU A 55 -5.49 3.78 -7.34
N LYS A 56 -5.05 3.66 -6.08
CA LYS A 56 -3.76 4.18 -5.60
C LYS A 56 -2.68 3.11 -5.37
N TYR A 57 -3.01 1.85 -5.63
CA TYR A 57 -2.14 0.73 -5.30
C TYR A 57 -0.70 0.88 -5.82
N GLN A 58 -0.56 1.39 -7.05
CA GLN A 58 0.75 1.57 -7.68
C GLN A 58 1.63 2.64 -7.02
N GLU A 59 1.05 3.52 -6.19
CA GLU A 59 1.80 4.57 -5.50
C GLU A 59 2.66 4.00 -4.36
N ASN A 60 2.14 3.02 -3.62
CA ASN A 60 2.84 2.34 -2.54
C ASN A 60 2.18 0.98 -2.22
N PRO A 61 2.52 -0.10 -2.95
CA PRO A 61 1.90 -1.40 -2.78
C PRO A 61 1.92 -1.92 -1.34
N ALA A 62 3.06 -1.86 -0.64
CA ALA A 62 3.19 -2.35 0.73
C ALA A 62 2.26 -1.61 1.71
N TYR A 63 2.13 -0.28 1.55
CA TYR A 63 1.21 0.53 2.34
C TYR A 63 -0.24 0.08 2.12
N TYR A 64 -0.68 -0.04 0.88
CA TYR A 64 -2.05 -0.38 0.53
C TYR A 64 -2.38 -1.86 0.82
N ASP A 65 -1.43 -2.78 0.71
CA ASP A 65 -1.59 -4.18 1.11
C ASP A 65 -1.88 -4.32 2.60
N SER A 66 -1.29 -3.47 3.44
CA SER A 66 -1.56 -3.46 4.88
C SER A 66 -3.05 -3.21 5.19
N PHE A 67 -3.70 -2.32 4.46
CA PHE A 67 -5.13 -2.05 4.59
C PHE A 67 -5.97 -3.16 3.97
N SER A 68 -5.59 -3.67 2.79
CA SER A 68 -6.27 -4.78 2.12
C SER A 68 -6.34 -6.01 3.03
N LYS A 69 -5.23 -6.34 3.70
CA LYS A 69 -5.17 -7.45 4.66
C LYS A 69 -6.12 -7.22 5.86
N ARG A 70 -6.09 -6.05 6.46
CA ARG A 70 -6.97 -5.69 7.59
C ARG A 70 -8.46 -5.78 7.22
N ILE A 71 -8.82 -5.29 6.02
CA ILE A 71 -10.19 -5.38 5.49
C ILE A 71 -10.59 -6.85 5.32
N LYS A 72 -9.73 -7.65 4.70
CA LYS A 72 -9.96 -9.08 4.48
C LYS A 72 -10.16 -9.81 5.81
N ASP A 73 -9.26 -9.61 6.76
CA ASP A 73 -9.32 -10.25 8.08
C ASP A 73 -10.62 -9.90 8.84
N ALA A 74 -11.04 -8.63 8.78
CA ALA A 74 -12.30 -8.20 9.41
C ALA A 74 -13.52 -8.84 8.74
N LEU A 75 -13.52 -8.92 7.42
CA LEU A 75 -14.60 -9.55 6.64
C LEU A 75 -14.68 -11.06 6.88
N GLU A 76 -13.55 -11.76 6.96
CA GLU A 76 -13.48 -13.20 7.27
C GLU A 76 -14.02 -13.48 8.67
N GLN A 77 -13.54 -12.74 9.68
CA GLN A 77 -14.06 -12.88 11.07
C GLN A 77 -15.57 -12.67 11.15
N TYR A 78 -16.10 -11.73 10.37
CA TYR A 78 -17.54 -11.50 10.31
C TYR A 78 -18.27 -12.67 9.61
N LYS A 79 -17.78 -13.15 8.46
CA LYS A 79 -18.37 -14.28 7.71
C LYS A 79 -18.38 -15.57 8.53
N GLU A 80 -17.32 -15.81 9.29
CA GLU A 80 -17.17 -16.95 10.20
C GLU A 80 -17.95 -16.78 11.52
N LYS A 81 -18.66 -15.66 11.67
CA LYS A 81 -19.43 -15.32 12.89
C LYS A 81 -18.58 -15.24 14.17
N VAL A 82 -17.28 -14.95 14.02
CA VAL A 82 -16.36 -14.69 15.13
C VAL A 82 -16.65 -13.32 15.74
N ILE A 83 -17.08 -12.35 14.92
CA ILE A 83 -17.47 -11.00 15.33
C ILE A 83 -18.91 -10.70 14.92
N SER A 84 -19.57 -9.82 15.67
CA SER A 84 -20.91 -9.30 15.39
C SER A 84 -20.88 -8.22 14.29
N GLU A 85 -22.06 -7.84 13.77
CA GLU A 85 -22.18 -6.72 12.81
C GLU A 85 -21.68 -5.39 13.40
N ALA A 86 -21.89 -5.17 14.69
CA ALA A 86 -21.42 -3.96 15.37
C ALA A 86 -19.89 -3.93 15.46
N GLU A 87 -19.27 -5.05 15.77
CA GLU A 87 -17.81 -5.17 15.82
C GLU A 87 -17.19 -5.07 14.43
N TYR A 88 -17.84 -5.66 13.42
CA TYR A 88 -17.41 -5.52 12.03
C TYR A 88 -17.43 -4.05 11.57
N LEU A 89 -18.53 -3.33 11.85
CA LEU A 89 -18.62 -1.90 11.55
C LEU A 89 -17.57 -1.10 12.30
N ALA A 90 -17.33 -1.39 13.59
CA ALA A 90 -16.32 -0.70 14.39
C ALA A 90 -14.91 -0.90 13.80
N LYS A 91 -14.56 -2.14 13.40
CA LYS A 91 -13.28 -2.43 12.72
C LYS A 91 -13.15 -1.66 11.41
N MET A 92 -14.19 -1.64 10.58
CA MET A 92 -14.17 -0.93 9.31
C MET A 92 -14.02 0.59 9.50
N ARG A 93 -14.66 1.18 10.51
CA ARG A 93 -14.46 2.59 10.88
C ARG A 93 -13.03 2.88 11.31
N THR A 94 -12.45 2.04 12.16
CA THR A 94 -11.03 2.19 12.57
C THR A 94 -10.08 2.12 11.37
N ILE A 95 -10.30 1.16 10.44
CA ILE A 95 -9.48 1.05 9.23
C ILE A 95 -9.61 2.30 8.36
N MET A 96 -10.83 2.84 8.22
CA MET A 96 -11.09 4.06 7.48
C MET A 96 -10.42 5.29 8.11
N GLU A 97 -10.51 5.43 9.43
CA GLU A 97 -9.84 6.50 10.17
C GLU A 97 -8.32 6.45 10.03
N ASP A 98 -7.73 5.25 10.15
CA ASP A 98 -6.29 5.04 9.94
C ASP A 98 -5.89 5.36 8.49
N TYR A 99 -6.71 4.97 7.50
CA TYR A 99 -6.48 5.28 6.09
C TYR A 99 -6.47 6.79 5.85
N HIS A 100 -7.44 7.53 6.40
CA HIS A 100 -7.47 9.00 6.32
C HIS A 100 -6.30 9.68 7.03
N ALA A 101 -5.86 9.09 8.15
CA ALA A 101 -4.75 9.61 8.93
C ALA A 101 -3.36 9.23 8.38
N GLY A 102 -3.31 8.43 7.29
CA GLY A 102 -2.06 7.91 6.74
C GLY A 102 -1.36 6.87 7.65
N LYS A 103 -2.09 6.26 8.58
CA LYS A 103 -1.54 5.30 9.56
C LYS A 103 -1.67 3.87 9.05
N SER A 104 -0.59 3.34 8.47
CA SER A 104 -0.52 1.92 8.13
C SER A 104 0.08 1.08 9.27
N THR A 105 -0.03 -0.24 9.16
CA THR A 105 0.66 -1.18 10.06
C THR A 105 2.11 -1.43 9.65
N VAL A 106 2.55 -0.86 8.55
CA VAL A 106 3.94 -0.95 8.08
C VAL A 106 4.79 -0.08 8.99
N THR A 107 5.82 -0.68 9.59
CA THR A 107 6.80 0.04 10.39
C THR A 107 7.97 0.41 9.47
N TYR A 108 8.21 1.70 9.33
CA TYR A 108 9.32 2.22 8.55
C TYR A 108 10.49 2.62 9.47
N PRO A 109 11.74 2.41 9.04
CA PRO A 109 12.90 3.00 9.69
C PRO A 109 12.78 4.53 9.81
N GLU A 110 13.37 5.09 10.87
CA GLU A 110 13.21 6.52 11.18
C GLU A 110 13.74 7.42 10.06
N SER A 111 14.76 6.98 9.33
CA SER A 111 15.36 7.70 8.20
C SER A 111 14.36 8.02 7.08
N ILE A 112 13.45 7.08 6.79
CA ILE A 112 12.48 7.21 5.69
C ILE A 112 11.06 7.60 6.14
N LYS A 113 10.85 7.79 7.44
CA LYS A 113 9.51 8.01 8.03
C LYS A 113 8.72 9.15 7.41
N ASN A 114 9.39 10.18 6.94
CA ASN A 114 8.78 11.36 6.32
C ASN A 114 8.98 11.41 4.79
N ASN A 115 9.45 10.32 4.17
CA ASN A 115 9.71 10.27 2.74
C ASN A 115 8.84 9.18 2.09
N VAL A 116 7.67 9.57 1.57
CA VAL A 116 6.69 8.64 0.96
C VAL A 116 7.24 7.87 -0.23
N HIS A 117 8.15 8.47 -1.01
CA HIS A 117 8.78 7.78 -2.14
C HIS A 117 9.77 6.71 -1.66
N ALA A 118 10.60 7.04 -0.68
CA ALA A 118 11.49 6.05 -0.08
C ALA A 118 10.72 4.93 0.63
N GLN A 119 9.58 5.23 1.27
CA GLN A 119 8.69 4.21 1.83
C GLN A 119 8.14 3.25 0.77
N ALA A 120 7.79 3.76 -0.41
CA ALA A 120 7.30 2.92 -1.50
C ALA A 120 8.41 1.97 -1.99
N PHE A 121 9.62 2.47 -2.24
CA PHE A 121 10.77 1.62 -2.62
C PHE A 121 11.15 0.65 -1.51
N TYR A 122 11.15 1.08 -0.25
CA TYR A 122 11.40 0.21 0.90
C TYR A 122 10.45 -0.99 0.94
N GLY A 123 9.15 -0.77 0.70
CA GLY A 123 8.16 -1.85 0.67
C GLY A 123 8.44 -2.88 -0.42
N VAL A 124 8.78 -2.43 -1.63
CA VAL A 124 9.14 -3.33 -2.75
C VAL A 124 10.43 -4.09 -2.45
N LEU A 125 11.48 -3.39 -2.02
CA LEU A 125 12.77 -4.00 -1.68
C LEU A 125 12.64 -5.03 -0.56
N SER A 126 11.90 -4.71 0.51
CA SER A 126 11.67 -5.66 1.61
C SER A 126 11.02 -6.94 1.13
N ALA A 127 10.01 -6.86 0.25
CA ALA A 127 9.36 -8.03 -0.31
C ALA A 127 10.35 -8.88 -1.15
N VAL A 128 11.18 -8.24 -1.96
CA VAL A 128 12.19 -8.92 -2.79
C VAL A 128 13.24 -9.62 -1.94
N PHE A 129 13.76 -8.95 -0.91
CA PHE A 129 14.75 -9.55 0.00
C PHE A 129 14.17 -10.69 0.83
N ASP A 130 12.91 -10.60 1.26
CA ASP A 130 12.21 -11.67 1.98
C ASP A 130 12.02 -12.92 1.09
N GLU A 131 11.67 -12.73 -0.21
CA GLU A 131 11.52 -13.84 -1.15
C GLU A 131 12.85 -14.52 -1.49
N ALA A 132 13.92 -13.74 -1.64
CA ALA A 132 15.25 -14.25 -1.97
C ALA A 132 15.85 -15.09 -0.84
N LYS A 133 15.31 -15.05 0.39
CA LYS A 133 15.89 -15.71 1.60
C LYS A 133 17.37 -15.40 1.77
N GLU A 134 17.82 -14.31 1.21
CA GLU A 134 19.19 -13.87 1.32
C GLU A 134 19.42 -13.25 2.70
N ALA A 135 20.56 -13.53 3.24
CA ALA A 135 21.02 -13.24 4.59
C ALA A 135 20.50 -11.91 5.13
N GLU A 136 20.13 -11.93 6.39
CA GLU A 136 19.82 -10.82 7.31
C GLU A 136 20.14 -9.40 6.80
N VAL A 137 19.38 -8.95 5.82
CA VAL A 137 19.44 -7.56 5.36
C VAL A 137 18.68 -6.73 6.40
N SER A 138 19.39 -5.87 7.11
CA SER A 138 18.75 -5.07 8.15
C SER A 138 17.72 -4.08 7.56
N PRO A 139 16.62 -3.80 8.27
CA PRO A 139 15.64 -2.79 7.83
C PRO A 139 16.25 -1.43 7.52
N ASP A 140 17.28 -1.02 8.29
CA ASP A 140 17.97 0.25 8.06
C ASP A 140 18.76 0.25 6.76
N PHE A 141 19.33 -0.90 6.37
CA PHE A 141 20.03 -1.01 5.09
C PHE A 141 19.05 -0.98 3.90
N VAL A 142 17.90 -1.64 4.03
CA VAL A 142 16.85 -1.53 2.99
C VAL A 142 16.38 -0.09 2.85
N ALA A 143 16.27 0.65 3.96
CA ALA A 143 15.90 2.05 3.94
C ALA A 143 16.97 2.92 3.27
N GLU A 144 18.25 2.65 3.53
CA GLU A 144 19.39 3.32 2.86
C GLU A 144 19.31 3.15 1.34
N ILE A 145 19.12 1.93 0.86
CA ILE A 145 18.93 1.66 -0.58
C ILE A 145 17.72 2.41 -1.13
N ALA A 146 16.59 2.38 -0.42
CA ALA A 146 15.36 3.05 -0.83
C ALA A 146 15.54 4.58 -0.94
N GLU A 147 16.32 5.19 -0.06
CA GLU A 147 16.67 6.60 -0.14
C GLU A 147 17.54 6.93 -1.35
N GLU A 148 18.56 6.11 -1.62
CA GLU A 148 19.43 6.29 -2.79
C GLU A 148 18.65 6.12 -4.10
N ILE A 149 17.80 5.11 -4.22
CA ILE A 149 16.91 4.96 -5.38
C ILE A 149 16.01 6.20 -5.53
N THR A 150 15.47 6.72 -4.43
CA THR A 150 14.65 7.94 -4.46
C THR A 150 15.44 9.12 -5.03
N LYS A 151 16.70 9.27 -4.65
CA LYS A 151 17.59 10.33 -5.18
C LYS A 151 17.88 10.14 -6.67
N ILE A 152 18.17 8.90 -7.08
CA ILE A 152 18.40 8.57 -8.50
C ILE A 152 17.17 8.98 -9.33
N VAL A 153 15.97 8.54 -8.93
CA VAL A 153 14.73 8.88 -9.63
C VAL A 153 14.51 10.39 -9.65
N ALA A 154 14.70 11.09 -8.52
CA ALA A 154 14.53 12.54 -8.45
C ALA A 154 15.48 13.29 -9.37
N ASN A 155 16.74 12.85 -9.50
CA ASN A 155 17.73 13.46 -10.38
C ASN A 155 17.39 13.34 -11.87
N HIS A 156 16.67 12.28 -12.25
CA HIS A 156 16.22 12.05 -13.63
C HIS A 156 14.78 12.53 -13.90
N SER A 157 14.03 12.95 -12.88
CA SER A 157 12.63 13.38 -13.00
C SER A 157 12.54 14.74 -13.67
N GLN A 158 12.43 14.74 -15.02
CA GLN A 158 12.16 15.92 -15.85
C GLN A 158 10.71 15.85 -16.35
N VAL A 159 10.26 16.92 -17.03
CA VAL A 159 8.92 16.93 -17.65
C VAL A 159 8.78 15.72 -18.59
N ASP A 160 7.67 14.99 -18.45
CA ASP A 160 7.32 13.77 -19.21
C ASP A 160 8.30 12.59 -19.08
N TRP A 161 9.12 12.53 -18.03
CA TRP A 161 10.05 11.44 -17.80
C TRP A 161 9.38 10.06 -17.75
N THR A 162 8.15 9.97 -17.22
CA THR A 162 7.39 8.71 -17.10
C THR A 162 7.08 8.03 -18.44
N ASN A 163 7.08 8.78 -19.52
CA ASN A 163 6.86 8.28 -20.88
C ASN A 163 8.15 8.22 -21.72
N ASN A 164 9.30 8.54 -21.13
CA ASN A 164 10.58 8.61 -21.84
C ASN A 164 11.44 7.39 -21.59
N LYS A 165 11.46 6.46 -22.55
CA LYS A 165 12.24 5.21 -22.45
C LYS A 165 13.72 5.45 -22.16
N THR A 166 14.33 6.47 -22.75
CA THR A 166 15.75 6.75 -22.53
C THR A 166 16.04 7.16 -21.10
N ILE A 167 15.11 7.87 -20.44
CA ILE A 167 15.24 8.22 -19.04
C ILE A 167 15.05 6.98 -18.16
N HIS A 168 14.09 6.12 -18.49
CA HIS A 168 13.90 4.86 -17.78
C HIS A 168 15.14 3.96 -17.86
N ASP A 169 15.74 3.83 -19.05
CA ASP A 169 16.94 3.02 -19.24
C ASP A 169 18.12 3.57 -18.41
N ARG A 170 18.26 4.91 -18.28
CA ARG A 170 19.27 5.54 -17.41
C ARG A 170 19.00 5.30 -15.93
N ILE A 171 17.76 5.48 -15.48
CA ILE A 171 17.37 5.20 -14.08
C ILE A 171 17.68 3.74 -13.75
N SER A 172 17.32 2.80 -14.63
CA SER A 172 17.61 1.38 -14.42
C SER A 172 19.12 1.13 -14.33
N GLN A 173 19.91 1.72 -15.19
CA GLN A 173 21.37 1.58 -15.14
C GLN A 173 21.96 2.15 -13.85
N ASP A 174 21.54 3.34 -13.41
CA ASP A 174 22.03 3.93 -12.16
C ASP A 174 21.62 3.10 -10.94
N ILE A 175 20.47 2.44 -10.97
CA ILE A 175 20.05 1.51 -9.93
C ILE A 175 20.89 0.23 -9.96
N ASP A 176 21.17 -0.33 -11.15
CA ASP A 176 22.04 -1.51 -11.29
C ASP A 176 23.45 -1.21 -10.80
N ASP A 177 24.00 -0.04 -11.11
CA ASP A 177 25.31 0.42 -10.63
C ASP A 177 25.30 0.58 -9.10
N LEU A 178 24.24 1.12 -8.51
CA LEU A 178 24.06 1.22 -7.06
C LEU A 178 24.09 -0.16 -6.39
N PHE A 179 23.36 -1.13 -6.92
CA PHE A 179 23.36 -2.49 -6.40
C PHE A 179 24.73 -3.16 -6.53
N TYR A 180 25.40 -3.01 -7.66
CA TYR A 180 26.75 -3.53 -7.87
C TYR A 180 27.75 -2.96 -6.85
N ASP A 181 27.67 -1.67 -6.54
CA ASP A 181 28.52 -1.04 -5.54
C ASP A 181 28.26 -1.61 -4.14
N TYR A 182 27.00 -1.79 -3.75
CA TYR A 182 26.66 -2.42 -2.47
C TYR A 182 27.10 -3.89 -2.39
N GLU A 183 26.96 -4.67 -3.48
CA GLU A 183 27.49 -6.04 -3.54
C GLU A 183 28.99 -6.09 -3.29
N LYS A 184 29.72 -5.20 -3.92
CA LYS A 184 31.18 -5.12 -3.81
C LYS A 184 31.64 -4.66 -2.42
N GLU A 185 30.97 -3.67 -1.87
CA GLU A 185 31.37 -3.08 -0.58
C GLU A 185 30.99 -3.97 0.61
N ARG A 186 29.85 -4.62 0.54
CA ARG A 186 29.28 -5.40 1.67
C ARG A 186 29.34 -6.92 1.48
N GLY A 187 29.82 -7.40 0.34
CA GLY A 187 29.94 -8.84 0.07
C GLY A 187 28.58 -9.54 -0.03
N LEU A 188 27.51 -8.80 -0.29
CA LEU A 188 26.16 -9.31 -0.50
C LEU A 188 26.04 -9.80 -1.95
N LYS A 189 25.19 -10.79 -2.20
CA LYS A 189 24.77 -11.15 -3.55
C LYS A 189 23.33 -10.65 -3.73
N LEU A 190 23.19 -9.52 -4.38
CA LEU A 190 21.88 -8.92 -4.70
C LEU A 190 21.47 -9.36 -6.12
N SER A 191 21.31 -10.69 -6.33
CA SER A 191 20.87 -11.21 -7.64
C SER A 191 19.36 -11.05 -7.79
N PHE A 192 18.93 -10.07 -8.56
CA PHE A 192 17.55 -9.86 -8.96
C PHE A 192 17.28 -10.42 -10.36
#